data_24215f399843566198b958dab1645983
#
_entry.id   24215f399843566198b958dab1645983
#
_cell.length_a   1.000
_cell.length_b   1.000
_cell.length_c   1.000
_cell.angle_alpha   90.00
_cell.angle_beta   90.00
_cell.angle_gamma   90.00
#
_symmetry.space_group_name_H-M   'P 1'
#
loop_
_entity.id
_entity.type
_entity.pdbx_description
1 polymer ?
#
loop_
_entity_poly.entity_id
_entity_poly.type
_entity_poly.pdbx_seq_one_letter_code
_entity_poly.pdbx_strand_id
1 'polypeptide(L)'
;LPAPPTTIKRFTPANLVAISKDLNNIKNVIVLGHLGKLVKMASGIFHTHNRIADARLETLAAYLALLGANQDLIRARLNCTTTESAIPLIQNAKLNEVYNILAQRISLRAERYTFGELKVGSIIVTLKGDVLGYDEQAQVLGRSVGCKIK
;
A
#
# COMPACT_ATOMS: atom_id res chain seq x y z
N LEU A 1 26.46 -2.19 19.12
CA LEU A 1 26.55 -1.50 17.83
C LEU A 1 25.43 -0.49 17.73
N PRO A 2 25.73 0.79 17.41
CA PRO A 2 24.68 1.76 17.16
C PRO A 2 23.83 1.29 15.99
N ALA A 3 22.49 1.44 16.11
CA ALA A 3 21.59 1.17 15.00
C ALA A 3 22.02 1.99 13.77
N PRO A 4 22.00 1.43 12.55
CA PRO A 4 22.31 2.19 11.36
C PRO A 4 21.38 3.40 11.25
N PRO A 5 21.86 4.54 10.76
CA PRO A 5 21.02 5.72 10.65
C PRO A 5 19.82 5.42 9.76
N THR A 6 18.62 5.55 10.32
CA THR A 6 17.37 5.40 9.57
C THR A 6 17.24 6.61 8.65
N THR A 7 17.65 6.47 7.41
CA THR A 7 17.49 7.53 6.43
C THR A 7 16.09 7.46 5.84
N ILE A 8 15.22 8.37 6.25
CA ILE A 8 13.91 8.53 5.62
C ILE A 8 14.09 9.34 4.35
N LYS A 9 14.04 8.67 3.21
CA LYS A 9 14.01 9.34 1.91
C LYS A 9 12.61 9.25 1.31
N ARG A 10 12.14 10.33 0.71
CA ARG A 10 10.91 10.31 -0.08
C ARG A 10 11.22 9.77 -1.47
N PHE A 11 10.55 8.70 -1.84
CA PHE A 11 10.65 8.11 -3.17
C PHE A 11 9.28 8.08 -3.84
N THR A 12 9.27 8.08 -5.15
CA THR A 12 8.10 7.61 -5.90
C THR A 12 8.18 6.09 -6.04
N PRO A 13 7.04 5.37 -6.06
CA PRO A 13 7.06 3.93 -6.25
C PRO A 13 7.83 3.46 -7.50
N ALA A 14 7.83 4.27 -8.56
CA ALA A 14 8.55 3.97 -9.78
C ALA A 14 10.08 3.91 -9.60
N ASN A 15 10.62 4.56 -8.56
CA ASN A 15 12.06 4.61 -8.30
C ASN A 15 12.58 3.45 -7.45
N LEU A 16 11.75 2.50 -7.03
CA LEU A 16 12.18 1.36 -6.21
C LEU A 16 13.32 0.55 -6.85
N VAL A 17 13.29 0.39 -8.17
CA VAL A 17 14.35 -0.32 -8.91
C VAL A 17 15.68 0.44 -8.86
N ALA A 18 15.64 1.77 -9.02
CA ALA A 18 16.84 2.61 -8.91
C ALA A 18 17.43 2.53 -7.49
N ILE A 19 16.56 2.55 -6.46
CA ILE A 19 16.97 2.42 -5.06
C ILE A 19 17.69 1.09 -4.82
N SER A 20 17.18 -0.03 -5.34
CA SER A 20 17.79 -1.34 -5.17
C SER A 20 19.17 -1.44 -5.84
N LYS A 21 19.38 -0.72 -6.95
CA LYS A 21 20.66 -0.71 -7.68
C LYS A 21 21.70 0.23 -7.08
N ASP A 22 21.27 1.43 -6.67
CA ASP A 22 22.17 2.48 -6.21
C ASP A 22 22.61 2.33 -4.75
N LEU A 23 21.84 1.59 -3.95
CA LEU A 23 22.04 1.45 -2.52
C LEU A 23 22.20 -0.02 -2.13
N ASN A 24 23.34 -0.60 -2.51
CA ASN A 24 23.67 -2.02 -2.30
C ASN A 24 23.47 -2.55 -0.87
N ASN A 25 23.38 -1.67 0.13
CA ASN A 25 23.20 -2.05 1.54
C ASN A 25 21.74 -2.03 1.99
N ILE A 26 20.80 -1.53 1.19
CA ILE A 26 19.37 -1.54 1.52
C ILE A 26 18.77 -2.86 1.06
N LYS A 27 18.26 -3.63 2.01
CA LYS A 27 17.57 -4.91 1.76
C LYS A 27 16.09 -4.86 2.13
N ASN A 28 15.69 -3.93 2.98
CA ASN A 28 14.36 -3.83 3.53
C ASN A 28 13.80 -2.41 3.33
N VAL A 29 12.55 -2.32 2.88
CA VAL A 29 11.85 -1.06 2.63
C VAL A 29 10.45 -1.14 3.21
N ILE A 30 10.01 -0.08 3.88
CA ILE A 30 8.60 0.12 4.22
C ILE A 30 8.05 1.17 3.26
N VAL A 31 7.02 0.79 2.52
CA VAL A 31 6.23 1.70 1.70
C VAL A 31 5.07 2.22 2.53
N LEU A 32 5.05 3.51 2.79
CA LEU A 32 3.98 4.17 3.53
C LEU A 32 3.36 5.25 2.65
N GLY A 33 2.05 5.25 2.56
CA GLY A 33 1.34 6.26 1.80
C GLY A 33 -0.17 6.15 1.92
N HIS A 34 -0.86 7.17 1.42
CA HIS A 34 -2.31 7.17 1.46
C HIS A 34 -2.94 6.24 0.41
N LEU A 35 -4.16 5.79 0.71
CA LEU A 35 -4.90 4.78 -0.05
C LEU A 35 -4.93 5.09 -1.55
N GLY A 36 -5.21 6.34 -1.94
CA GLY A 36 -5.33 6.73 -3.36
C GLY A 36 -4.06 6.52 -4.20
N LYS A 37 -2.90 6.51 -3.58
CA LYS A 37 -1.63 6.22 -4.28
C LYS A 37 -1.28 4.74 -4.21
N LEU A 38 -1.37 4.16 -3.02
CA LEU A 38 -0.91 2.80 -2.80
C LEU A 38 -1.79 1.75 -3.45
N VAL A 39 -3.11 1.97 -3.55
CA VAL A 39 -4.00 1.01 -4.22
C VAL A 39 -3.58 0.73 -5.68
N LYS A 40 -2.99 1.70 -6.36
CA LYS A 40 -2.45 1.49 -7.71
C LYS A 40 -1.32 0.47 -7.75
N MET A 41 -0.46 0.48 -6.75
CA MET A 41 0.63 -0.49 -6.63
C MET A 41 0.11 -1.92 -6.47
N ALA A 42 -1.04 -2.10 -5.81
CA ALA A 42 -1.67 -3.42 -5.69
C ALA A 42 -2.04 -4.02 -7.07
N SER A 43 -2.35 -3.17 -8.05
CA SER A 43 -2.58 -3.58 -9.44
C SER A 43 -1.31 -3.60 -10.32
N GLY A 44 -0.15 -3.32 -9.73
CA GLY A 44 1.13 -3.30 -10.44
C GLY A 44 1.47 -2.00 -11.14
N ILE A 45 0.77 -0.91 -10.83
CA ILE A 45 1.01 0.42 -11.38
C ILE A 45 1.94 1.19 -10.46
N PHE A 46 3.21 1.33 -10.83
CA PHE A 46 4.24 2.02 -10.05
C PHE A 46 4.40 3.50 -10.42
N HIS A 47 4.05 3.87 -11.64
CA HIS A 47 3.88 5.26 -12.04
C HIS A 47 2.50 5.76 -11.60
N THR A 48 2.41 6.23 -10.36
CA THR A 48 1.13 6.49 -9.69
C THR A 48 0.42 7.78 -10.07
N HIS A 49 0.93 8.53 -11.06
CA HIS A 49 0.27 9.73 -11.56
C HIS A 49 -0.99 9.37 -12.37
N ASN A 50 -2.11 10.05 -12.09
CA ASN A 50 -3.42 9.72 -12.69
C ASN A 50 -3.46 9.85 -14.23
N ARG A 51 -2.60 10.70 -14.82
CA ARG A 51 -2.51 10.84 -16.28
C ARG A 51 -1.92 9.62 -16.98
N ILE A 52 -1.16 8.81 -16.26
CA ILE A 52 -0.50 7.62 -16.82
C ILE A 52 -1.44 6.42 -16.75
N ALA A 53 -2.01 6.19 -15.57
CA ALA A 53 -2.97 5.11 -15.35
C ALA A 53 -3.81 5.39 -14.10
N ASP A 54 -5.06 4.99 -14.13
CA ASP A 54 -5.96 5.06 -12.99
C ASP A 54 -6.88 3.85 -12.95
N ALA A 55 -6.58 2.93 -12.05
CA ALA A 55 -7.38 1.74 -11.77
C ALA A 55 -7.73 1.64 -10.27
N ARG A 56 -7.80 2.77 -9.57
CA ARG A 56 -7.98 2.83 -8.12
C ARG A 56 -9.31 2.24 -7.66
N LEU A 57 -10.38 2.61 -8.36
CA LEU A 57 -11.73 2.21 -7.99
C LEU A 57 -11.95 0.73 -8.29
N GLU A 58 -11.53 0.30 -9.46
CA GLU A 58 -11.64 -1.06 -9.95
C GLU A 58 -10.81 -2.03 -9.09
N THR A 59 -9.60 -1.65 -8.74
CA THR A 59 -8.72 -2.46 -7.89
C THR A 59 -9.34 -2.65 -6.51
N LEU A 60 -9.79 -1.58 -5.87
CA LEU A 60 -10.42 -1.68 -4.56
C LEU A 60 -11.73 -2.49 -4.63
N ALA A 61 -12.53 -2.30 -5.68
CA ALA A 61 -13.77 -3.07 -5.88
C ALA A 61 -13.49 -4.57 -6.01
N ALA A 62 -12.45 -4.97 -6.74
CA ALA A 62 -12.07 -6.37 -6.89
C ALA A 62 -11.73 -7.02 -5.53
N TYR A 63 -10.96 -6.33 -4.68
CA TYR A 63 -10.61 -6.87 -3.35
C TYR A 63 -11.78 -6.86 -2.36
N LEU A 64 -12.69 -5.89 -2.47
CA LEU A 64 -13.95 -5.91 -1.71
C LEU A 64 -14.84 -7.10 -2.12
N ALA A 65 -14.92 -7.39 -3.41
CA ALA A 65 -15.63 -8.55 -3.91
C ALA A 65 -15.05 -9.86 -3.38
N LEU A 66 -13.72 -9.95 -3.28
CA LEU A 66 -13.02 -11.10 -2.69
C LEU A 66 -13.44 -11.33 -1.22
N LEU A 67 -13.74 -10.26 -0.48
CA LEU A 67 -14.23 -10.32 0.90
C LEU A 67 -15.75 -10.52 1.01
N GLY A 68 -16.44 -10.76 -0.09
CA GLY A 68 -17.88 -11.01 -0.11
C GLY A 68 -18.74 -9.75 -0.11
N ALA A 69 -18.21 -8.60 -0.53
CA ALA A 69 -19.01 -7.39 -0.69
C ALA A 69 -20.17 -7.65 -1.67
N ASN A 70 -21.37 -7.17 -1.30
CA ASN A 70 -22.52 -7.30 -2.17
C ASN A 70 -22.43 -6.36 -3.38
N GLN A 71 -23.26 -6.61 -4.38
CA GLN A 71 -23.24 -5.87 -5.63
C GLN A 71 -23.52 -4.36 -5.43
N ASP A 72 -24.38 -4.01 -4.49
CA ASP A 72 -24.73 -2.61 -4.22
C ASP A 72 -23.54 -1.85 -3.65
N LEU A 73 -22.77 -2.47 -2.75
CA LEU A 73 -21.55 -1.87 -2.23
C LEU A 73 -20.49 -1.69 -3.33
N ILE A 74 -20.33 -2.68 -4.21
CA ILE A 74 -19.41 -2.59 -5.34
C ILE A 74 -19.80 -1.45 -6.29
N ARG A 75 -21.09 -1.32 -6.63
CA ARG A 75 -21.59 -0.23 -7.45
C ARG A 75 -21.39 1.14 -6.78
N ALA A 76 -21.73 1.25 -5.49
CA ALA A 76 -21.52 2.48 -4.74
C ALA A 76 -20.02 2.87 -4.73
N ARG A 77 -19.14 1.87 -4.62
CA ARG A 77 -17.70 2.08 -4.65
C ARG A 77 -17.21 2.58 -6.00
N LEU A 78 -17.67 2.00 -7.11
CA LEU A 78 -17.30 2.42 -8.46
C LEU A 78 -17.81 3.82 -8.81
N ASN A 79 -18.88 4.26 -8.16
CA ASN A 79 -19.43 5.60 -8.31
C ASN A 79 -18.76 6.67 -7.42
N CYS A 80 -17.83 6.27 -6.54
CA CYS A 80 -17.05 7.22 -5.77
C CYS A 80 -16.10 8.01 -6.68
N THR A 81 -15.89 9.28 -6.36
CA THR A 81 -14.94 10.13 -7.08
C THR A 81 -13.51 9.94 -6.58
N THR A 82 -13.35 9.55 -5.32
CA THR A 82 -12.06 9.36 -4.66
C THR A 82 -12.01 8.06 -3.87
N THR A 83 -10.82 7.56 -3.62
CA THR A 83 -10.64 6.41 -2.72
C THR A 83 -10.99 6.76 -1.27
N GLU A 84 -10.75 8.00 -0.86
CA GLU A 84 -11.04 8.48 0.49
C GLU A 84 -12.55 8.45 0.79
N SER A 85 -13.39 8.81 -0.19
CA SER A 85 -14.85 8.79 -0.04
C SER A 85 -15.42 7.37 0.10
N ALA A 86 -14.67 6.34 -0.25
CA ALA A 86 -15.07 4.95 -0.06
C ALA A 86 -14.83 4.43 1.37
N ILE A 87 -13.98 5.07 2.15
CA ILE A 87 -13.60 4.60 3.49
C ILE A 87 -14.81 4.43 4.40
N PRO A 88 -15.73 5.40 4.53
CA PRO A 88 -16.93 5.21 5.35
C PRO A 88 -17.82 4.04 4.88
N LEU A 89 -17.95 3.83 3.57
CA LEU A 89 -18.74 2.72 3.00
C LEU A 89 -18.15 1.36 3.39
N ILE A 90 -16.84 1.23 3.33
CA ILE A 90 -16.11 0.01 3.68
C ILE A 90 -16.23 -0.24 5.20
N GLN A 91 -16.07 0.80 6.00
CA GLN A 91 -16.20 0.72 7.46
C GLN A 91 -17.60 0.30 7.88
N ASN A 92 -18.64 0.89 7.31
CA ASN A 92 -20.04 0.55 7.61
C ASN A 92 -20.38 -0.89 7.21
N ALA A 93 -19.77 -1.40 6.14
CA ALA A 93 -19.91 -2.78 5.70
C ALA A 93 -19.04 -3.77 6.52
N LYS A 94 -18.22 -3.29 7.46
CA LYS A 94 -17.27 -4.10 8.27
C LYS A 94 -16.27 -4.90 7.43
N LEU A 95 -15.82 -4.31 6.33
CA LEU A 95 -14.86 -4.92 5.39
C LEU A 95 -13.46 -4.28 5.46
N ASN A 96 -13.08 -3.72 6.63
CA ASN A 96 -11.79 -3.04 6.83
C ASN A 96 -10.57 -3.96 6.58
N GLU A 97 -10.75 -5.28 6.63
CA GLU A 97 -9.69 -6.24 6.29
C GLU A 97 -9.17 -6.07 4.87
N VAL A 98 -9.93 -5.43 3.98
CA VAL A 98 -9.49 -5.12 2.61
C VAL A 98 -8.17 -4.34 2.60
N TYR A 99 -7.92 -3.48 3.56
CA TYR A 99 -6.70 -2.67 3.63
C TYR A 99 -5.46 -3.50 3.94
N ASN A 100 -5.59 -4.52 4.81
CA ASN A 100 -4.49 -5.45 5.09
C ASN A 100 -4.18 -6.33 3.88
N ILE A 101 -5.21 -6.80 3.19
CA ILE A 101 -5.06 -7.58 1.94
C ILE A 101 -4.38 -6.73 0.86
N LEU A 102 -4.80 -5.47 0.70
CA LEU A 102 -4.16 -4.54 -0.23
C LEU A 102 -2.69 -4.29 0.14
N ALA A 103 -2.38 -4.08 1.43
CA ALA A 103 -1.02 -3.88 1.90
C ALA A 103 -0.12 -5.08 1.55
N GLN A 104 -0.60 -6.29 1.80
CA GLN A 104 0.11 -7.51 1.43
C GLN A 104 0.34 -7.60 -0.10
N ARG A 105 -0.66 -7.23 -0.89
CA ARG A 105 -0.55 -7.25 -2.35
C ARG A 105 0.43 -6.21 -2.86
N ILE A 106 0.44 -5.02 -2.27
CA ILE A 106 1.40 -3.95 -2.57
C ILE A 106 2.82 -4.42 -2.36
N SER A 107 3.09 -5.01 -1.19
CA SER A 107 4.42 -5.55 -0.86
C SER A 107 4.87 -6.62 -1.85
N LEU A 108 4.00 -7.56 -2.17
CA LEU A 108 4.28 -8.61 -3.15
C LEU A 108 4.59 -8.05 -4.55
N ARG A 109 3.80 -7.06 -5.01
CA ARG A 109 4.04 -6.40 -6.29
C ARG A 109 5.35 -5.61 -6.30
N ALA A 110 5.65 -4.90 -5.22
CA ALA A 110 6.90 -4.14 -5.08
C ALA A 110 8.13 -5.05 -5.07
N GLU A 111 8.07 -6.18 -4.37
CA GLU A 111 9.14 -7.18 -4.39
C GLU A 111 9.37 -7.74 -5.80
N ARG A 112 8.31 -8.06 -6.53
CA ARG A 112 8.41 -8.49 -7.94
C ARG A 112 8.98 -7.39 -8.85
N TYR A 113 8.55 -6.15 -8.63
CA TYR A 113 9.04 -5.00 -9.40
C TYR A 113 10.54 -4.77 -9.23
N THR A 114 11.09 -5.10 -8.06
CA THR A 114 12.53 -5.04 -7.75
C THR A 114 13.26 -6.38 -7.95
N PHE A 115 12.66 -7.31 -8.69
CA PHE A 115 13.24 -8.64 -8.97
C PHE A 115 13.67 -9.41 -7.72
N GLY A 116 12.98 -9.23 -6.60
CA GLY A 116 13.28 -9.88 -5.33
C GLY A 116 14.49 -9.32 -4.57
N GLU A 117 15.07 -8.21 -5.03
CA GLU A 117 16.22 -7.59 -4.37
C GLU A 117 15.88 -6.91 -3.06
N LEU A 118 14.64 -6.47 -2.89
CA LEU A 118 14.14 -5.82 -1.68
C LEU A 118 13.06 -6.66 -1.01
N LYS A 119 13.10 -6.71 0.32
CA LYS A 119 11.98 -7.08 1.17
C LYS A 119 11.12 -5.85 1.41
N VAL A 120 9.82 -5.94 1.16
CA VAL A 120 8.91 -4.81 1.24
C VAL A 120 7.80 -5.08 2.23
N GLY A 121 7.60 -4.14 3.16
CA GLY A 121 6.40 -4.03 3.98
C GLY A 121 5.59 -2.81 3.55
N SER A 122 4.28 -2.84 3.74
CA SER A 122 3.40 -1.75 3.31
C SER A 122 2.47 -1.30 4.41
N ILE A 123 2.27 0.01 4.52
CA ILE A 123 1.34 0.65 5.44
C ILE A 123 0.48 1.63 4.66
N ILE A 124 -0.84 1.44 4.73
CA ILE A 124 -1.83 2.31 4.07
C ILE A 124 -2.43 3.24 5.11
N VAL A 125 -2.45 4.52 4.82
CA VAL A 125 -3.01 5.55 5.69
C VAL A 125 -4.08 6.37 4.98
N THR A 126 -4.90 7.08 5.77
CA THR A 126 -5.81 8.13 5.28
C THR A 126 -5.01 9.36 4.88
N LEU A 127 -5.67 10.33 4.24
CA LEU A 127 -5.07 11.65 3.97
C LEU A 127 -4.68 12.40 5.24
N LYS A 128 -5.31 12.08 6.38
CA LYS A 128 -4.98 12.64 7.71
C LYS A 128 -3.85 11.91 8.41
N GLY A 129 -3.39 10.77 7.86
CA GLY A 129 -2.32 9.97 8.44
C GLY A 129 -2.77 8.84 9.37
N ASP A 130 -4.08 8.59 9.51
CA ASP A 130 -4.60 7.47 10.29
C ASP A 130 -4.32 6.15 9.56
N VAL A 131 -3.86 5.13 10.29
CA VAL A 131 -3.55 3.83 9.71
C VAL A 131 -4.85 3.10 9.35
N LEU A 132 -4.98 2.73 8.07
CA LEU A 132 -6.07 1.90 7.56
C LEU A 132 -5.73 0.40 7.60
N GLY A 133 -4.52 0.06 7.20
CA GLY A 133 -4.05 -1.30 7.17
C GLY A 133 -2.56 -1.42 6.90
N TYR A 134 -2.03 -2.59 7.15
CA TYR A 134 -0.61 -2.93 6.96
C TYR A 134 -0.46 -4.45 6.78
N ASP A 135 0.68 -4.87 6.29
CA ASP A 135 1.01 -6.29 6.20
C ASP A 135 1.95 -6.74 7.33
N GLU A 136 2.14 -8.05 7.42
CA GLU A 136 3.02 -8.66 8.43
C GLU A 136 4.47 -8.17 8.31
N GLN A 137 4.96 -8.03 7.09
CA GLN A 137 6.33 -7.57 6.85
C GLN A 137 6.54 -6.14 7.35
N ALA A 138 5.56 -5.25 7.22
CA ALA A 138 5.62 -3.92 7.80
C ALA A 138 5.73 -3.96 9.34
N GLN A 139 5.01 -4.88 10.00
CA GLN A 139 5.13 -5.07 11.45
C GLN A 139 6.53 -5.54 11.84
N VAL A 140 7.07 -6.52 11.15
CA VAL A 140 8.41 -7.07 11.42
C VAL A 140 9.48 -5.99 11.25
N LEU A 141 9.45 -5.27 10.14
CA LEU A 141 10.40 -4.19 9.86
C LEU A 141 10.21 -3.00 10.81
N GLY A 142 8.98 -2.66 11.15
CA GLY A 142 8.68 -1.60 12.13
C GLY A 142 9.28 -1.91 13.49
N ARG A 143 9.12 -3.13 13.98
CA ARG A 143 9.72 -3.57 15.26
C ARG A 143 11.25 -3.49 15.23
N SER A 144 11.89 -3.82 14.12
CA SER A 144 13.35 -3.77 13.99
C SER A 144 13.93 -2.37 14.14
N VAL A 145 13.13 -1.34 13.86
CA VAL A 145 13.51 0.09 14.03
C VAL A 145 12.86 0.74 15.25
N GLY A 146 12.26 -0.06 16.14
CA GLY A 146 11.61 0.44 17.36
C GLY A 146 10.26 1.13 17.15
N CYS A 147 9.64 0.96 15.99
CA CYS A 147 8.35 1.54 15.65
C CYS A 147 7.22 0.53 15.87
N LYS A 148 6.19 0.91 16.62
CA LYS A 148 4.95 0.14 16.73
C LYS A 148 3.89 0.73 15.80
N ILE A 149 3.41 -0.08 14.88
CA ILE A 149 2.27 0.27 14.03
C ILE A 149 1.01 0.02 14.86
N LYS A 150 0.25 1.06 15.11
CA LYS A 150 -1.02 1.00 15.85
C LYS A 150 -2.19 1.12 14.88
#